data_35f8bcb72733fac487c04c46f888cd68
#
_entry.id   35f8bcb72733fac487c04c46f888cd68
#
_cell.length_a   1.000
_cell.length_b   1.000
_cell.length_c   1.000
_cell.angle_alpha   90.00
_cell.angle_beta   90.00
_cell.angle_gamma   90.00
#
_symmetry.space_group_name_H-M   'P 1'
#
loop_
_entity.id
_entity.type
_entity.pdbx_description
1 polymer ?
#
loop_
_entity_poly.entity_id
_entity_poly.type
_entity_poly.pdbx_seq_one_letter_code
_entity_poly.pdbx_strand_id
1 'polypeptide(L)'
;MRSDYRAALRLGEAAVRKAASQGVSPYLPTLDSFEEIQHGNKQTPVGLVELPLSRIKGNKEIARNNAFANNFMPLLAEDSEFAVKWINLYDSFRQEGIRDAIKVYEYMHNFYVQEGNKRVSVCKYEKVDYILADVTRIIPERNDTKEVTAYYEFLDFYRVAKNIYIVFNEPGDYKKLAEFLGQDLEHEWPEDLRKDLDAAFTAFAKKCRSVLKTDDSFTMSDIFLIYISIFSMKSLLSDTDEQIVRNMKQAHNELLGSGDIEDILFFDRSSADKDQKRPGGIMRLFSRDVRYSESNPLHAGFIYETGPDDSRWTDSHEAGRLYLDEVTGKEVTTSSYICGSGKDGLADALEKAASDKAGIIFTVSPRMMSETVRAAVKHPEIKYLNCSVGGTSSTVRSYHGRLYEGSFLMGILAADLLLQDTALREKRLIGYLVRNYGNLSVACMNAFAVGVSLIDPDCRISMKYAGSSGTYDYRSEWAGEGVGMYADFDYVVNGSGSKRPGLYIMDGGSDTYIGTPFFNWGRFYMQIVHSVLHGEWDTQKLLAERTAKNYWFGLSTGVVDIRVKDLPYPTLKLLSFFKAAIIAGDLNPFSGELRSQSGIIQENPAGQNTVSSVFDSLSAAKIASMDWMNENII
;
A
#
# COMPACT_ATOMS: atom_id res chain seq x y z
N MET A 1 23.27 13.96 -45.50
CA MET A 1 22.07 13.42 -46.17
C MET A 1 22.20 11.91 -46.51
N ARG A 2 22.98 11.44 -47.49
CA ARG A 2 23.21 9.99 -47.63
C ARG A 2 23.97 9.38 -46.44
N SER A 3 24.86 10.15 -45.80
CA SER A 3 25.54 9.75 -44.57
C SER A 3 24.59 9.46 -43.41
N ASP A 4 23.52 10.24 -43.29
CA ASP A 4 22.53 10.14 -42.21
C ASP A 4 21.63 8.90 -42.39
N TYR A 5 21.22 8.66 -43.65
CA TYR A 5 20.50 7.43 -43.96
C TYR A 5 21.36 6.18 -43.67
N ARG A 6 22.64 6.21 -44.03
CA ARG A 6 23.60 5.14 -43.73
C ARG A 6 23.79 4.93 -42.22
N ALA A 7 23.80 6.02 -41.44
CA ALA A 7 23.85 5.94 -40.00
C ALA A 7 22.56 5.32 -39.41
N ALA A 8 21.38 5.73 -39.90
CA ALA A 8 20.10 5.16 -39.51
C ALA A 8 19.99 3.67 -39.88
N LEU A 9 20.45 3.29 -41.08
CA LEU A 9 20.51 1.89 -41.55
C LEU A 9 21.36 1.02 -40.59
N ARG A 10 22.55 1.50 -40.21
CA ARG A 10 23.43 0.79 -39.24
C ARG A 10 22.74 0.60 -37.87
N LEU A 11 21.97 1.59 -37.41
CA LEU A 11 21.17 1.47 -36.18
C LEU A 11 20.07 0.43 -36.32
N GLY A 12 19.43 0.33 -37.48
CA GLY A 12 18.45 -0.72 -37.79
C GLY A 12 19.08 -2.11 -37.79
N GLU A 13 20.22 -2.29 -38.50
CA GLU A 13 20.96 -3.55 -38.52
C GLU A 13 21.45 -3.96 -37.12
N ALA A 14 21.89 -3.00 -36.30
CA ALA A 14 22.32 -3.26 -34.93
C ALA A 14 21.12 -3.73 -34.06
N ALA A 15 19.94 -3.13 -34.25
CA ALA A 15 18.72 -3.56 -33.55
C ALA A 15 18.31 -4.98 -33.95
N VAL A 16 18.41 -5.33 -35.22
CA VAL A 16 18.15 -6.70 -35.70
C VAL A 16 19.08 -7.71 -35.04
N ARG A 17 20.39 -7.43 -35.02
CA ARG A 17 21.37 -8.31 -34.35
C ARG A 17 21.09 -8.48 -32.86
N LYS A 18 20.75 -7.37 -32.18
CA LYS A 18 20.40 -7.40 -30.76
C LYS A 18 19.14 -8.23 -30.51
N ALA A 19 18.09 -8.03 -31.29
CA ALA A 19 16.85 -8.79 -31.18
C ALA A 19 17.08 -10.30 -31.40
N ALA A 20 17.87 -10.66 -32.41
CA ALA A 20 18.24 -12.05 -32.68
C ALA A 20 19.01 -12.68 -31.49
N SER A 21 19.92 -11.93 -30.84
CA SER A 21 20.65 -12.44 -29.67
C SER A 21 19.74 -12.62 -28.43
N GLN A 22 18.61 -11.92 -28.37
CA GLN A 22 17.63 -11.99 -27.28
C GLN A 22 16.45 -12.94 -27.58
N GLY A 23 16.41 -13.55 -28.75
CA GLY A 23 15.31 -14.45 -29.17
C GLY A 23 13.97 -13.73 -29.41
N VAL A 24 13.99 -12.39 -29.63
CA VAL A 24 12.79 -11.59 -29.90
C VAL A 24 12.70 -11.18 -31.37
N SER A 25 11.48 -10.81 -31.83
CA SER A 25 11.29 -10.37 -33.21
C SER A 25 12.14 -9.13 -33.53
N PRO A 26 12.90 -9.13 -34.62
CA PRO A 26 13.66 -7.98 -35.07
C PRO A 26 12.81 -6.90 -35.75
N TYR A 27 11.56 -7.18 -36.05
CA TYR A 27 10.65 -6.30 -36.79
C TYR A 27 9.62 -5.63 -35.87
N LEU A 28 8.95 -4.61 -36.40
CA LEU A 28 7.91 -3.88 -35.68
C LEU A 28 6.73 -4.82 -35.33
N PRO A 29 6.23 -4.79 -34.09
CA PRO A 29 5.00 -5.47 -33.74
C PRO A 29 3.83 -4.98 -34.61
N THR A 30 2.89 -5.86 -34.90
CA THR A 30 1.73 -5.54 -35.73
C THR A 30 0.47 -5.65 -34.90
N LEU A 31 -0.33 -4.58 -34.87
CA LEU A 31 -1.57 -4.53 -34.09
C LEU A 31 -2.58 -5.60 -34.53
N ASP A 32 -2.75 -5.77 -35.84
CA ASP A 32 -3.69 -6.73 -36.41
C ASP A 32 -3.30 -8.21 -36.17
N SER A 33 -2.13 -8.46 -35.57
CA SER A 33 -1.73 -9.82 -35.16
C SER A 33 -2.18 -10.18 -33.73
N PHE A 34 -2.74 -9.25 -32.96
CA PHE A 34 -3.23 -9.54 -31.63
C PHE A 34 -4.60 -10.22 -31.72
N GLU A 35 -4.73 -11.42 -31.11
CA GLU A 35 -5.96 -12.22 -31.16
C GLU A 35 -7.16 -11.44 -30.57
N GLU A 36 -6.93 -10.65 -29.55
CA GLU A 36 -7.95 -9.86 -28.85
C GLU A 36 -8.57 -8.74 -29.74
N ILE A 37 -7.90 -8.36 -30.84
CA ILE A 37 -8.35 -7.29 -31.74
C ILE A 37 -9.13 -7.84 -32.94
N GLN A 38 -9.00 -9.10 -33.27
CA GLN A 38 -9.65 -9.74 -34.43
C GLN A 38 -11.18 -9.83 -34.30
N HIS A 39 -11.76 -9.60 -33.13
CA HIS A 39 -13.19 -9.76 -32.82
C HIS A 39 -14.03 -8.47 -33.00
N GLY A 40 -13.49 -7.43 -33.64
CA GLY A 40 -14.28 -6.24 -33.99
C GLY A 40 -14.49 -5.24 -32.85
N ASN A 41 -13.47 -5.02 -32.07
CA ASN A 41 -13.49 -4.08 -30.94
C ASN A 41 -13.98 -2.68 -31.35
N LYS A 42 -14.67 -2.01 -30.42
CA LYS A 42 -15.17 -0.66 -30.61
C LYS A 42 -14.03 0.32 -30.87
N GLN A 43 -14.13 1.05 -31.98
CA GLN A 43 -13.19 2.11 -32.34
C GLN A 43 -13.79 3.48 -32.06
N THR A 44 -12.99 4.38 -31.49
CA THR A 44 -13.41 5.73 -31.14
C THR A 44 -12.35 6.73 -31.61
N PRO A 45 -12.70 7.77 -32.39
CA PRO A 45 -11.76 8.81 -32.75
C PRO A 45 -11.39 9.64 -31.52
N VAL A 46 -10.09 9.85 -31.33
CA VAL A 46 -9.53 10.75 -30.30
C VAL A 46 -9.19 12.11 -30.91
N GLY A 47 -8.78 12.14 -32.19
CA GLY A 47 -8.40 13.33 -32.93
C GLY A 47 -6.90 13.62 -32.87
N LEU A 48 -6.55 14.89 -33.13
CA LEU A 48 -5.16 15.35 -33.18
C LEU A 48 -4.56 15.48 -31.77
N VAL A 49 -3.46 14.76 -31.55
CA VAL A 49 -2.74 14.75 -30.27
C VAL A 49 -1.23 14.72 -30.53
N GLU A 50 -0.46 15.42 -29.72
CA GLU A 50 1.00 15.24 -29.67
C GLU A 50 1.35 13.97 -28.87
N LEU A 51 1.96 12.98 -29.52
CA LEU A 51 2.28 11.69 -28.92
C LEU A 51 3.76 11.57 -28.57
N PRO A 52 4.07 11.03 -27.37
CA PRO A 52 5.44 10.62 -27.06
C PRO A 52 5.90 9.52 -28.03
N LEU A 53 7.02 9.73 -28.71
CA LEU A 53 7.58 8.75 -29.64
C LEU A 53 7.98 7.42 -28.97
N SER A 54 8.20 7.43 -27.66
CA SER A 54 8.46 6.22 -26.87
C SER A 54 7.28 5.26 -26.80
N ARG A 55 6.04 5.78 -26.92
CA ARG A 55 4.79 4.98 -26.91
C ARG A 55 4.39 4.46 -28.29
N ILE A 56 5.07 4.87 -29.37
CA ILE A 56 4.84 4.31 -30.70
C ILE A 56 5.66 3.01 -30.80
N LYS A 57 4.92 1.88 -30.77
CA LYS A 57 5.51 0.54 -30.63
C LYS A 57 5.61 -0.23 -31.96
N GLY A 58 4.69 0.00 -32.88
CA GLY A 58 4.61 -0.81 -34.09
C GLY A 58 3.75 -0.27 -35.20
N ASN A 59 3.37 -1.13 -36.11
CA ASN A 59 2.47 -0.86 -37.23
C ASN A 59 1.07 -1.41 -36.97
N LYS A 60 0.07 -0.84 -37.66
CA LYS A 60 -1.27 -1.44 -37.66
C LYS A 60 -1.28 -2.75 -38.46
N GLU A 61 -0.76 -2.74 -39.69
CA GLU A 61 -0.83 -3.86 -40.65
C GLU A 61 0.51 -4.54 -40.89
N ILE A 62 0.50 -5.83 -41.22
CA ILE A 62 1.69 -6.66 -41.48
C ILE A 62 2.46 -6.22 -42.74
N ALA A 63 1.78 -5.62 -43.71
CA ALA A 63 2.27 -5.46 -45.10
C ALA A 63 3.58 -4.65 -45.28
N ARG A 64 4.18 -4.07 -44.24
CA ARG A 64 5.39 -3.22 -44.33
C ARG A 64 6.47 -3.55 -43.27
N ASN A 65 6.41 -4.72 -42.65
CA ASN A 65 7.30 -5.04 -41.53
C ASN A 65 8.79 -5.10 -41.90
N ASN A 66 9.15 -5.48 -43.14
CA ASN A 66 10.55 -5.70 -43.52
C ASN A 66 11.32 -4.41 -43.83
N ALA A 67 10.68 -3.25 -43.89
CA ALA A 67 11.34 -1.98 -44.19
C ALA A 67 11.98 -1.33 -42.96
N PHE A 68 11.58 -1.73 -41.75
CA PHE A 68 12.05 -1.16 -40.49
C PHE A 68 12.39 -2.23 -39.47
N ALA A 69 13.44 -1.98 -38.70
CA ALA A 69 13.71 -2.73 -37.48
C ALA A 69 12.72 -2.34 -36.35
N ASN A 70 12.69 -3.10 -35.27
CA ASN A 70 11.80 -2.88 -34.11
C ASN A 70 11.97 -1.51 -33.43
N ASN A 71 13.06 -0.81 -33.71
CA ASN A 71 13.32 0.56 -33.27
C ASN A 71 12.88 1.64 -34.31
N PHE A 72 12.16 1.27 -35.37
CA PHE A 72 11.76 2.10 -36.51
C PHE A 72 12.93 2.57 -37.40
N MET A 73 14.14 2.10 -37.21
CA MET A 73 15.24 2.42 -38.13
C MET A 73 15.13 1.63 -39.42
N PRO A 74 15.55 2.23 -40.58
CA PRO A 74 15.43 1.59 -41.88
C PRO A 74 16.30 0.34 -42.01
N LEU A 75 15.83 -0.62 -42.86
CA LEU A 75 16.55 -1.85 -43.20
C LEU A 75 16.81 -2.00 -44.71
N LEU A 76 16.26 -1.13 -45.53
CA LEU A 76 16.37 -1.22 -46.99
C LEU A 76 17.68 -0.54 -47.48
N ALA A 77 18.21 -1.04 -48.59
CA ALA A 77 19.48 -0.57 -49.17
C ALA A 77 19.47 0.94 -49.54
N GLU A 78 20.64 1.56 -49.54
CA GLU A 78 20.84 3.00 -49.77
C GLU A 78 20.40 3.48 -51.17
N ASP A 79 20.37 2.59 -52.15
CA ASP A 79 19.93 2.84 -53.53
C ASP A 79 18.44 2.62 -53.77
N SER A 80 17.71 2.22 -52.73
CA SER A 80 16.26 1.97 -52.81
C SER A 80 15.45 3.28 -52.94
N GLU A 81 14.28 3.18 -53.59
CA GLU A 81 13.30 4.29 -53.61
C GLU A 81 12.86 4.70 -52.18
N PHE A 82 12.88 3.74 -51.28
CA PHE A 82 12.62 4.00 -49.86
C PHE A 82 13.65 4.94 -49.24
N ALA A 83 14.92 4.70 -49.50
CA ALA A 83 16.03 5.54 -49.01
C ALA A 83 15.94 6.96 -49.54
N VAL A 84 15.65 7.14 -50.83
CA VAL A 84 15.43 8.47 -51.45
C VAL A 84 14.27 9.21 -50.72
N LYS A 85 13.15 8.56 -50.50
CA LYS A 85 11.99 9.16 -49.80
C LYS A 85 12.29 9.48 -48.34
N TRP A 86 13.10 8.66 -47.66
CA TRP A 86 13.53 8.88 -46.28
C TRP A 86 14.48 10.10 -46.21
N ILE A 87 15.43 10.19 -47.10
CA ILE A 87 16.39 11.31 -47.18
C ILE A 87 15.66 12.63 -47.46
N ASN A 88 14.76 12.66 -48.43
CA ASN A 88 14.00 13.88 -48.76
C ASN A 88 13.14 14.32 -47.55
N LEU A 89 12.53 13.37 -46.83
CA LEU A 89 11.77 13.68 -45.64
C LEU A 89 12.67 14.20 -44.50
N TYR A 90 13.86 13.64 -44.34
CA TYR A 90 14.84 14.10 -43.37
C TYR A 90 15.34 15.52 -43.66
N ASP A 91 15.55 15.83 -44.91
CA ASP A 91 15.94 17.19 -45.35
C ASP A 91 14.81 18.22 -45.10
N SER A 92 13.57 17.86 -45.41
CA SER A 92 12.41 18.67 -45.07
C SER A 92 12.25 18.89 -43.59
N PHE A 93 12.44 17.81 -42.78
CA PHE A 93 12.42 17.89 -41.34
C PHE A 93 13.45 18.88 -40.78
N ARG A 94 14.66 18.87 -41.29
CA ARG A 94 15.72 19.79 -40.85
C ARG A 94 15.49 21.25 -41.22
N GLN A 95 14.69 21.51 -42.29
CA GLN A 95 14.37 22.87 -42.74
C GLN A 95 13.15 23.42 -42.04
N GLU A 96 12.08 22.64 -41.91
CA GLU A 96 10.75 23.12 -41.51
C GLU A 96 10.10 22.32 -40.36
N GLY A 97 10.72 21.24 -39.93
CA GLY A 97 10.10 20.27 -39.02
C GLY A 97 9.07 19.36 -39.71
N ILE A 98 8.43 18.47 -38.96
CA ILE A 98 7.29 17.67 -39.48
C ILE A 98 6.00 18.31 -39.01
N ARG A 99 5.20 18.82 -39.96
CA ARG A 99 3.93 19.47 -39.68
C ARG A 99 2.72 18.56 -39.88
N ASP A 100 2.85 17.58 -40.79
CA ASP A 100 1.76 16.66 -41.08
C ASP A 100 1.59 15.61 -40.01
N ALA A 101 0.39 15.47 -39.46
CA ALA A 101 0.06 14.44 -38.49
C ALA A 101 0.24 13.03 -39.10
N ILE A 102 0.78 12.11 -38.31
CA ILE A 102 0.74 10.68 -38.62
C ILE A 102 -0.63 10.11 -38.25
N LYS A 103 -1.05 8.99 -38.85
CA LYS A 103 -2.27 8.27 -38.44
C LYS A 103 -1.89 7.04 -37.63
N VAL A 104 -2.48 6.93 -36.45
CA VAL A 104 -2.18 5.84 -35.52
C VAL A 104 -3.42 5.25 -34.87
N TYR A 105 -3.32 3.97 -34.52
CA TYR A 105 -4.27 3.32 -33.63
C TYR A 105 -3.69 3.23 -32.24
N GLU A 106 -4.49 3.56 -31.24
CA GLU A 106 -4.15 3.36 -29.83
C GLU A 106 -4.83 2.09 -29.31
N TYR A 107 -4.06 1.22 -28.65
CA TYR A 107 -4.54 0.07 -27.92
C TYR A 107 -3.73 -0.11 -26.63
N MET A 108 -4.40 -0.10 -25.48
CA MET A 108 -3.79 -0.26 -24.16
C MET A 108 -2.56 0.65 -23.98
N HIS A 109 -2.74 1.95 -24.22
CA HIS A 109 -1.72 3.01 -24.12
C HIS A 109 -0.56 2.93 -25.12
N ASN A 110 -0.52 1.94 -26.01
CA ASN A 110 0.47 1.81 -27.05
C ASN A 110 -0.10 2.26 -28.40
N PHE A 111 0.75 2.86 -29.24
CA PHE A 111 0.35 3.40 -30.54
C PHE A 111 0.98 2.61 -31.68
N TYR A 112 0.17 2.35 -32.70
CA TYR A 112 0.53 1.56 -33.86
C TYR A 112 0.26 2.37 -35.13
N VAL A 113 1.29 2.57 -35.94
CA VAL A 113 1.23 3.48 -37.09
C VAL A 113 0.45 2.83 -38.23
N GLN A 114 -0.59 3.51 -38.71
CA GLN A 114 -1.26 3.20 -39.97
C GLN A 114 -0.58 3.92 -41.14
N GLU A 115 -0.31 5.24 -40.95
CA GLU A 115 0.33 6.07 -41.97
C GLU A 115 1.37 6.97 -41.33
N GLY A 116 2.60 7.01 -41.91
CA GLY A 116 3.67 7.91 -41.45
C GLY A 116 4.89 7.23 -40.85
N ASN A 117 5.12 5.95 -41.06
CA ASN A 117 6.29 5.20 -40.55
C ASN A 117 7.63 5.87 -40.81
N LYS A 118 7.84 6.50 -41.99
CA LYS A 118 9.07 7.24 -42.29
C LYS A 118 9.20 8.50 -41.44
N ARG A 119 8.09 9.20 -41.15
CA ARG A 119 8.06 10.35 -40.23
C ARG A 119 8.47 9.92 -38.82
N VAL A 120 7.91 8.82 -38.32
CA VAL A 120 8.31 8.22 -37.03
C VAL A 120 9.79 7.84 -37.03
N SER A 121 10.28 7.23 -38.13
CA SER A 121 11.69 6.85 -38.29
C SER A 121 12.63 8.06 -38.19
N VAL A 122 12.34 9.13 -38.93
CA VAL A 122 13.14 10.37 -38.91
C VAL A 122 13.11 11.01 -37.53
N CYS A 123 11.94 11.13 -36.90
CA CYS A 123 11.81 11.72 -35.56
C CYS A 123 12.56 10.89 -34.50
N LYS A 124 12.48 9.56 -34.56
CA LYS A 124 13.25 8.69 -33.64
C LYS A 124 14.75 8.77 -33.88
N TYR A 125 15.20 8.91 -35.15
CA TYR A 125 16.61 9.09 -35.47
C TYR A 125 17.16 10.40 -34.89
N GLU A 126 16.41 11.51 -34.99
CA GLU A 126 16.74 12.81 -34.43
C GLU A 126 16.41 12.94 -32.92
N LYS A 127 15.90 11.89 -32.30
CA LYS A 127 15.55 11.85 -30.86
C LYS A 127 14.56 12.92 -30.45
N VAL A 128 13.59 13.18 -31.31
CA VAL A 128 12.47 14.06 -30.99
C VAL A 128 11.58 13.38 -29.94
N ASP A 129 11.09 14.13 -28.97
CA ASP A 129 10.27 13.58 -27.88
C ASP A 129 8.84 13.30 -28.31
N TYR A 130 8.24 14.16 -29.15
CA TYR A 130 6.84 14.11 -29.51
C TYR A 130 6.61 14.24 -31.02
N ILE A 131 5.51 13.68 -31.50
CA ILE A 131 5.03 13.80 -32.90
C ILE A 131 3.53 14.03 -32.94
N LEU A 132 3.06 14.91 -33.84
CA LEU A 132 1.62 15.14 -34.04
C LEU A 132 1.00 13.91 -34.72
N ALA A 133 -0.11 13.41 -34.16
CA ALA A 133 -0.81 12.24 -34.63
C ALA A 133 -2.34 12.42 -34.60
N ASP A 134 -3.01 11.90 -35.61
CA ASP A 134 -4.44 11.66 -35.62
C ASP A 134 -4.71 10.26 -35.08
N VAL A 135 -5.36 10.16 -33.93
CA VAL A 135 -5.46 8.95 -33.14
C VAL A 135 -6.86 8.33 -33.21
N THR A 136 -6.93 7.05 -33.54
CA THR A 136 -8.13 6.24 -33.36
C THR A 136 -7.88 5.23 -32.24
N ARG A 137 -8.73 5.24 -31.22
CA ARG A 137 -8.63 4.34 -30.06
C ARG A 137 -9.41 3.06 -30.28
N ILE A 138 -8.78 1.93 -30.00
CA ILE A 138 -9.44 0.61 -29.94
C ILE A 138 -9.66 0.27 -28.46
N ILE A 139 -10.93 0.03 -28.09
CA ILE A 139 -11.30 -0.27 -26.72
C ILE A 139 -11.26 -1.80 -26.53
N PRO A 140 -10.46 -2.33 -25.57
CA PRO A 140 -10.44 -3.76 -25.28
C PRO A 140 -11.78 -4.25 -24.76
N GLU A 141 -12.06 -5.55 -24.88
CA GLU A 141 -13.18 -6.17 -24.19
C GLU A 141 -12.96 -6.13 -22.67
N ARG A 142 -14.04 -5.87 -21.91
CA ARG A 142 -13.97 -5.88 -20.44
C ARG A 142 -13.69 -7.27 -19.93
N ASN A 143 -12.71 -7.37 -19.06
CA ASN A 143 -12.41 -8.53 -18.24
C ASN A 143 -11.89 -8.06 -16.86
N ASP A 144 -11.70 -9.00 -15.94
CA ASP A 144 -11.30 -8.71 -14.56
C ASP A 144 -9.77 -8.66 -14.39
N THR A 145 -9.00 -8.55 -15.48
CA THR A 145 -7.55 -8.37 -15.37
C THR A 145 -7.23 -6.97 -14.88
N LYS A 146 -6.15 -6.84 -14.12
CA LYS A 146 -5.65 -5.58 -13.56
C LYS A 146 -5.42 -4.54 -14.66
N GLU A 147 -4.80 -4.94 -15.75
CA GLU A 147 -4.44 -4.08 -16.88
C GLU A 147 -5.69 -3.50 -17.56
N VAL A 148 -6.71 -4.34 -17.80
CA VAL A 148 -7.95 -3.88 -18.43
C VAL A 148 -8.75 -3.02 -17.47
N THR A 149 -8.78 -3.34 -16.18
CA THR A 149 -9.44 -2.52 -15.16
C THR A 149 -8.81 -1.13 -15.07
N ALA A 150 -7.48 -1.03 -14.97
CA ALA A 150 -6.75 0.23 -14.96
C ALA A 150 -6.97 1.03 -16.25
N TYR A 151 -7.04 0.34 -17.41
CA TYR A 151 -7.30 1.00 -18.68
C TYR A 151 -8.71 1.59 -18.76
N TYR A 152 -9.73 0.93 -18.21
CA TYR A 152 -11.08 1.50 -18.15
C TYR A 152 -11.16 2.72 -17.21
N GLU A 153 -10.43 2.72 -16.10
CA GLU A 153 -10.28 3.93 -15.27
C GLU A 153 -9.56 5.05 -16.03
N PHE A 154 -8.57 4.73 -16.86
CA PHE A 154 -7.97 5.72 -17.78
C PHE A 154 -9.00 6.32 -18.73
N LEU A 155 -9.92 5.54 -19.28
CA LEU A 155 -10.94 6.06 -20.19
C LEU A 155 -11.86 7.07 -19.48
N ASP A 156 -12.23 6.81 -18.22
CA ASP A 156 -12.99 7.75 -17.40
C ASP A 156 -12.18 8.99 -17.07
N PHE A 157 -10.92 8.85 -16.69
CA PHE A 157 -10.00 9.96 -16.48
C PHE A 157 -9.80 10.79 -17.76
N TYR A 158 -9.55 10.14 -18.91
CA TYR A 158 -9.41 10.85 -20.20
C TYR A 158 -10.66 11.63 -20.56
N ARG A 159 -11.84 11.09 -20.29
CA ARG A 159 -13.11 11.78 -20.55
C ARG A 159 -13.21 13.11 -19.81
N VAL A 160 -12.74 13.20 -18.56
CA VAL A 160 -12.86 14.40 -17.70
C VAL A 160 -11.62 15.30 -17.75
N ALA A 161 -10.42 14.74 -17.79
CA ALA A 161 -9.15 15.47 -17.73
C ALA A 161 -8.53 15.76 -19.10
N LYS A 162 -8.94 15.05 -20.16
CA LYS A 162 -8.40 15.13 -21.54
C LYS A 162 -6.88 14.91 -21.64
N ASN A 163 -6.27 14.30 -20.64
CA ASN A 163 -4.83 14.02 -20.59
C ASN A 163 -4.55 12.60 -21.06
N ILE A 164 -3.61 12.46 -22.00
CA ILE A 164 -3.19 11.18 -22.58
C ILE A 164 -1.82 10.73 -22.05
N TYR A 165 -1.13 11.59 -21.34
CA TYR A 165 0.27 11.38 -20.93
C TYR A 165 0.39 10.63 -19.62
N ILE A 166 -0.54 10.85 -18.70
CA ILE A 166 -0.58 10.20 -17.39
C ILE A 166 -1.19 8.80 -17.55
N VAL A 167 -0.40 7.77 -17.26
CA VAL A 167 -0.81 6.37 -17.38
C VAL A 167 -0.38 5.62 -16.12
N PHE A 168 -1.37 5.08 -15.42
CA PHE A 168 -1.19 4.22 -14.26
C PHE A 168 -1.45 2.76 -14.64
N ASN A 169 -0.71 1.85 -14.01
CA ASN A 169 -0.89 0.42 -14.16
C ASN A 169 -1.74 -0.19 -13.03
N GLU A 170 -1.90 0.55 -11.91
CA GLU A 170 -2.67 0.12 -10.76
C GLU A 170 -4.10 0.66 -10.80
N PRO A 171 -5.14 -0.18 -10.66
CA PRO A 171 -6.50 0.29 -10.45
C PRO A 171 -6.60 1.17 -9.20
N GLY A 172 -7.39 2.24 -9.30
CA GLY A 172 -7.61 3.20 -8.22
C GLY A 172 -6.68 4.41 -8.23
N ASP A 173 -5.56 4.40 -8.98
CA ASP A 173 -4.61 5.52 -8.96
C ASP A 173 -5.12 6.76 -9.70
N TYR A 174 -5.97 6.60 -10.71
CA TYR A 174 -6.67 7.74 -11.32
C TYR A 174 -7.64 8.41 -10.35
N LYS A 175 -8.29 7.63 -9.49
CA LYS A 175 -9.15 8.16 -8.43
C LYS A 175 -8.33 8.91 -7.37
N LYS A 176 -7.19 8.36 -6.95
CA LYS A 176 -6.26 9.05 -6.03
C LYS A 176 -5.77 10.38 -6.61
N LEU A 177 -5.40 10.40 -7.91
CA LEU A 177 -5.00 11.64 -8.59
C LEU A 177 -6.13 12.66 -8.57
N ALA A 178 -7.35 12.27 -8.89
CA ALA A 178 -8.51 13.15 -8.86
C ALA A 178 -8.74 13.71 -7.45
N GLU A 179 -8.73 12.86 -6.42
CA GLU A 179 -8.88 13.26 -5.00
C GLU A 179 -7.79 14.25 -4.56
N PHE A 180 -6.53 14.05 -4.93
CA PHE A 180 -5.43 15.00 -4.62
C PHE A 180 -5.62 16.36 -5.27
N LEU A 181 -6.30 16.40 -6.42
CA LEU A 181 -6.60 17.64 -7.15
C LEU A 181 -7.96 18.23 -6.78
N GLY A 182 -8.68 17.63 -5.81
CA GLY A 182 -10.01 18.06 -5.40
C GLY A 182 -11.08 17.88 -6.48
N GLN A 183 -10.91 16.85 -7.33
CA GLN A 183 -11.78 16.52 -8.46
C GLN A 183 -12.36 15.12 -8.32
N ASP A 184 -13.22 14.74 -9.26
CA ASP A 184 -13.77 13.39 -9.44
C ASP A 184 -13.57 12.89 -10.88
N LEU A 185 -13.98 11.67 -11.16
CA LEU A 185 -13.93 11.07 -12.51
C LEU A 185 -15.29 11.10 -13.23
N GLU A 186 -16.27 11.84 -12.72
CA GLU A 186 -17.61 11.95 -13.30
C GLU A 186 -17.80 13.25 -14.07
N HIS A 187 -17.30 14.37 -13.54
CA HIS A 187 -17.46 15.73 -14.07
C HIS A 187 -16.21 16.18 -14.84
N GLU A 188 -16.41 16.93 -15.92
CA GLU A 188 -15.29 17.48 -16.69
C GLU A 188 -14.50 18.50 -15.86
N TRP A 189 -13.19 18.34 -15.83
CA TRP A 189 -12.30 19.20 -15.05
C TRP A 189 -12.17 20.59 -15.67
N PRO A 190 -12.02 21.65 -14.85
CA PRO A 190 -11.79 23.00 -15.33
C PRO A 190 -10.61 23.08 -16.32
N GLU A 191 -10.75 23.87 -17.39
CA GLU A 191 -9.74 23.97 -18.45
C GLU A 191 -8.37 24.41 -17.91
N ASP A 192 -8.36 25.38 -16.96
CA ASP A 192 -7.12 25.86 -16.36
C ASP A 192 -6.42 24.74 -15.56
N LEU A 193 -7.18 23.95 -14.80
CA LEU A 193 -6.63 22.81 -14.07
C LEU A 193 -6.05 21.74 -15.01
N ARG A 194 -6.70 21.50 -16.16
CA ARG A 194 -6.18 20.54 -17.16
C ARG A 194 -4.86 21.03 -17.74
N LYS A 195 -4.75 22.32 -18.08
CA LYS A 195 -3.51 22.95 -18.55
C LYS A 195 -2.40 22.89 -17.49
N ASP A 196 -2.75 23.17 -16.25
CA ASP A 196 -1.81 23.11 -15.11
C ASP A 196 -1.31 21.69 -14.90
N LEU A 197 -2.17 20.68 -15.01
CA LEU A 197 -1.78 19.28 -14.90
C LEU A 197 -0.83 18.85 -16.02
N ASP A 198 -1.10 19.24 -17.26
CA ASP A 198 -0.23 18.97 -18.42
C ASP A 198 1.14 19.63 -18.24
N ALA A 199 1.16 20.88 -17.83
CA ALA A 199 2.39 21.63 -17.59
C ALA A 199 3.19 21.02 -16.43
N ALA A 200 2.54 20.72 -15.32
CA ALA A 200 3.16 20.11 -14.14
C ALA A 200 3.76 18.74 -14.47
N PHE A 201 3.01 17.87 -15.13
CA PHE A 201 3.49 16.54 -15.51
C PHE A 201 4.69 16.61 -16.48
N THR A 202 4.63 17.51 -17.47
CA THR A 202 5.71 17.71 -18.44
C THR A 202 6.99 18.21 -17.76
N ALA A 203 6.87 19.23 -16.91
CA ALA A 203 7.99 19.77 -16.17
C ALA A 203 8.62 18.71 -15.24
N PHE A 204 7.77 17.98 -14.52
CA PHE A 204 8.20 16.89 -13.65
C PHE A 204 8.93 15.80 -14.42
N ALA A 205 8.34 15.26 -15.49
CA ALA A 205 8.91 14.17 -16.28
C ALA A 205 10.28 14.52 -16.85
N LYS A 206 10.46 15.77 -17.31
CA LYS A 206 11.74 16.27 -17.79
C LYS A 206 12.83 16.25 -16.71
N LYS A 207 12.50 16.66 -15.48
CA LYS A 207 13.44 16.72 -14.36
C LYS A 207 13.69 15.32 -13.78
N CYS A 208 12.64 14.54 -13.62
CA CYS A 208 12.71 13.19 -13.06
C CYS A 208 13.73 12.32 -13.82
N ARG A 209 13.68 12.31 -15.15
CA ARG A 209 14.67 11.58 -15.98
C ARG A 209 16.12 11.98 -15.74
N SER A 210 16.38 13.20 -15.31
CA SER A 210 17.74 13.70 -15.04
C SER A 210 18.23 13.38 -13.63
N VAL A 211 17.33 13.14 -12.69
CA VAL A 211 17.63 13.01 -11.25
C VAL A 211 17.51 11.56 -10.77
N LEU A 212 16.47 10.87 -11.21
CA LEU A 212 16.14 9.52 -10.76
C LEU A 212 16.54 8.50 -11.83
N LYS A 213 17.28 7.49 -11.43
CA LYS A 213 17.47 6.27 -12.23
C LYS A 213 16.29 5.37 -11.92
N THR A 214 15.26 5.41 -12.76
CA THR A 214 14.11 4.51 -12.66
C THR A 214 14.45 3.14 -13.23
N ASP A 215 14.04 2.09 -12.54
CA ASP A 215 13.92 0.77 -13.14
C ASP A 215 12.59 0.65 -13.90
N ASP A 216 12.39 -0.48 -14.59
CA ASP A 216 11.20 -0.68 -15.42
C ASP A 216 9.92 -0.97 -14.59
N SER A 217 10.01 -1.03 -13.24
CA SER A 217 8.90 -1.39 -12.36
C SER A 217 7.91 -0.25 -12.12
N PHE A 218 8.37 1.02 -12.26
CA PHE A 218 7.53 2.21 -12.04
C PHE A 218 7.33 3.02 -13.31
N THR A 219 6.10 3.45 -13.55
CA THR A 219 5.84 4.43 -14.59
C THR A 219 6.21 5.84 -14.10
N MET A 220 6.47 6.74 -15.03
CA MET A 220 6.67 8.16 -14.71
C MET A 220 5.45 8.75 -13.99
N SER A 221 4.26 8.22 -14.25
CA SER A 221 3.01 8.66 -13.64
C SER A 221 2.90 8.24 -12.18
N ASP A 222 3.36 7.03 -11.84
CA ASP A 222 3.39 6.55 -10.44
C ASP A 222 4.29 7.45 -9.60
N ILE A 223 5.49 7.75 -10.11
CA ILE A 223 6.44 8.66 -9.44
C ILE A 223 5.85 10.07 -9.31
N PHE A 224 5.15 10.56 -10.35
CA PHE A 224 4.47 11.85 -10.31
C PHE A 224 3.38 11.89 -9.25
N LEU A 225 2.55 10.85 -9.17
CA LEU A 225 1.48 10.74 -8.16
C LEU A 225 2.06 10.81 -6.73
N ILE A 226 3.13 10.07 -6.47
CA ILE A 226 3.83 10.12 -5.18
C ILE A 226 4.40 11.53 -4.93
N TYR A 227 5.04 12.14 -5.92
CA TYR A 227 5.61 13.48 -5.78
C TYR A 227 4.55 14.52 -5.41
N ILE A 228 3.43 14.58 -6.13
CA ILE A 228 2.36 15.55 -5.85
C ILE A 228 1.62 15.25 -4.54
N SER A 229 1.61 14.00 -4.09
CA SER A 229 1.08 13.64 -2.76
C SER A 229 1.93 14.22 -1.64
N ILE A 230 3.23 14.38 -1.84
CA ILE A 230 4.19 14.93 -0.85
C ILE A 230 4.27 16.47 -0.95
N PHE A 231 4.50 17.00 -2.15
CA PHE A 231 4.83 18.42 -2.37
C PHE A 231 3.69 19.25 -2.98
N SER A 232 2.60 18.66 -3.40
CA SER A 232 1.48 19.22 -4.16
C SER A 232 1.81 19.65 -5.61
N MET A 233 0.80 19.65 -6.47
CA MET A 233 0.93 20.14 -7.84
C MET A 233 1.17 21.66 -7.90
N LYS A 234 0.57 22.43 -6.97
CA LYS A 234 0.77 23.87 -6.89
C LYS A 234 2.22 24.24 -6.58
N SER A 235 2.86 23.52 -5.67
CA SER A 235 4.30 23.69 -5.40
C SER A 235 5.13 23.40 -6.64
N LEU A 236 4.85 22.30 -7.34
CA LEU A 236 5.56 21.92 -8.57
C LEU A 236 5.50 23.00 -9.66
N LEU A 237 4.37 23.72 -9.78
CA LEU A 237 4.21 24.82 -10.75
C LEU A 237 4.88 26.12 -10.33
N SER A 238 5.06 26.36 -9.03
CA SER A 238 5.66 27.59 -8.49
C SER A 238 7.15 27.48 -8.16
N ASP A 239 7.66 26.26 -7.95
CA ASP A 239 9.04 26.00 -7.54
C ASP A 239 10.02 26.23 -8.69
N THR A 240 11.25 26.67 -8.33
CA THR A 240 12.34 26.71 -9.30
C THR A 240 12.84 25.31 -9.61
N ASP A 241 13.56 25.18 -10.73
CA ASP A 241 14.18 23.91 -11.14
C ASP A 241 15.05 23.30 -10.03
N GLU A 242 15.81 24.14 -9.32
CA GLU A 242 16.68 23.70 -8.21
C GLU A 242 15.85 23.19 -7.01
N GLN A 243 14.71 23.82 -6.72
CA GLN A 243 13.81 23.39 -5.67
C GLN A 243 13.18 22.05 -6.02
N ILE A 244 12.69 21.87 -7.26
CA ILE A 244 12.13 20.61 -7.74
C ILE A 244 13.17 19.48 -7.64
N VAL A 245 14.40 19.71 -8.08
CA VAL A 245 15.50 18.74 -7.96
C VAL A 245 15.84 18.42 -6.51
N ARG A 246 15.81 19.42 -5.62
CA ARG A 246 16.05 19.23 -4.19
C ARG A 246 14.93 18.37 -3.57
N ASN A 247 13.67 18.69 -3.87
CA ASN A 247 12.51 17.94 -3.43
C ASN A 247 12.58 16.47 -3.90
N MET A 248 12.93 16.24 -5.17
CA MET A 248 13.12 14.87 -5.69
C MET A 248 14.22 14.11 -4.96
N LYS A 249 15.35 14.78 -4.64
CA LYS A 249 16.43 14.14 -3.88
C LYS A 249 16.03 13.83 -2.44
N GLN A 250 15.28 14.73 -1.79
CA GLN A 250 14.78 14.51 -0.43
C GLN A 250 13.78 13.35 -0.38
N ALA A 251 12.89 13.25 -1.36
CA ALA A 251 11.90 12.19 -1.45
C ALA A 251 12.39 10.96 -2.23
N HIS A 252 13.67 10.86 -2.55
CA HIS A 252 14.22 9.81 -3.44
C HIS A 252 13.75 8.40 -3.04
N ASN A 253 13.82 8.06 -1.76
CA ASN A 253 13.43 6.74 -1.27
C ASN A 253 11.91 6.49 -1.37
N GLU A 254 11.10 7.52 -1.14
CA GLU A 254 9.63 7.42 -1.30
C GLU A 254 9.23 7.32 -2.78
N LEU A 255 9.89 8.09 -3.65
CA LEU A 255 9.59 8.10 -5.09
C LEU A 255 9.95 6.78 -5.79
N LEU A 256 10.90 6.01 -5.25
CA LEU A 256 11.35 4.74 -5.82
C LEU A 256 11.07 3.52 -4.92
N GLY A 257 10.40 3.70 -3.78
CA GLY A 257 10.28 2.71 -2.73
C GLY A 257 8.87 2.14 -2.49
N SER A 258 7.89 2.42 -3.35
CA SER A 258 6.56 1.81 -3.21
C SER A 258 6.59 0.36 -3.68
N GLY A 259 6.75 -0.57 -2.75
CA GLY A 259 6.60 -2.00 -2.97
C GLY A 259 5.17 -2.48 -2.69
N ASP A 260 4.82 -3.65 -3.20
CA ASP A 260 3.61 -4.36 -2.80
C ASP A 260 3.67 -4.71 -1.30
N ILE A 261 2.51 -5.00 -0.69
CA ILE A 261 2.43 -5.39 0.72
C ILE A 261 3.29 -6.65 1.01
N GLU A 262 3.58 -7.46 -0.01
CA GLU A 262 4.45 -8.64 0.08
C GLU A 262 5.94 -8.28 0.26
N ASP A 263 6.35 -7.08 -0.18
CA ASP A 263 7.73 -6.57 -0.03
C ASP A 263 7.98 -5.89 1.33
N ILE A 264 6.95 -5.77 2.17
CA ILE A 264 7.06 -5.13 3.48
C ILE A 264 7.79 -6.06 4.46
N LEU A 265 8.80 -5.52 5.15
CA LEU A 265 9.45 -6.21 6.24
C LEU A 265 8.62 -6.07 7.52
N PHE A 266 7.99 -7.17 7.93
CA PHE A 266 7.30 -7.27 9.21
C PHE A 266 8.27 -7.69 10.31
N PHE A 267 8.41 -6.86 11.34
CA PHE A 267 9.24 -7.16 12.50
C PHE A 267 8.39 -7.74 13.63
N ASP A 268 8.71 -8.97 14.01
CA ASP A 268 8.33 -9.57 15.27
C ASP A 268 9.61 -9.80 16.08
N ARG A 269 9.62 -9.39 17.35
CA ARG A 269 10.80 -9.56 18.21
C ARG A 269 11.23 -11.03 18.34
N SER A 270 10.30 -11.95 18.22
CA SER A 270 10.59 -13.40 18.26
C SER A 270 11.39 -13.89 17.06
N SER A 271 11.24 -13.25 15.87
CA SER A 271 12.02 -13.60 14.68
C SER A 271 13.38 -12.90 14.65
N ALA A 272 13.47 -11.67 15.14
CA ALA A 272 14.74 -10.94 15.22
C ALA A 272 15.76 -11.59 16.18
N ASP A 273 15.30 -12.19 17.28
CA ASP A 273 16.17 -12.92 18.21
C ASP A 273 16.69 -14.25 17.66
N LYS A 274 16.04 -14.86 16.66
CA LYS A 274 16.46 -16.13 16.04
C LYS A 274 17.52 -15.95 14.94
N ASP A 275 17.50 -14.81 14.22
CA ASP A 275 18.42 -14.54 13.10
C ASP A 275 19.64 -13.67 13.47
N GLN A 276 19.64 -13.00 14.60
CA GLN A 276 20.81 -12.27 15.06
C GLN A 276 21.78 -13.23 15.78
N LYS A 277 22.77 -13.77 15.05
CA LYS A 277 24.08 -14.05 15.67
C LYS A 277 24.51 -12.75 16.32
N ARG A 278 24.41 -12.69 17.66
CA ARG A 278 24.81 -11.53 18.48
C ARG A 278 26.14 -11.00 17.99
N PRO A 279 26.26 -9.74 17.57
CA PRO A 279 27.57 -9.14 17.37
C PRO A 279 28.34 -9.28 18.68
N GLY A 280 29.57 -9.76 18.60
CA GLY A 280 30.40 -10.02 19.80
C GLY A 280 30.48 -8.79 20.69
N GLY A 281 30.62 -9.00 22.00
CA GLY A 281 30.51 -8.03 23.08
C GLY A 281 31.26 -6.70 22.96
N ILE A 282 32.14 -6.54 21.96
CA ILE A 282 32.92 -5.30 21.72
C ILE A 282 32.08 -4.27 20.94
N MET A 283 31.15 -4.69 20.05
CA MET A 283 30.28 -3.77 19.31
C MET A 283 29.17 -3.14 20.19
N ARG A 284 28.80 -3.75 21.30
CA ARG A 284 27.84 -3.20 22.28
C ARG A 284 28.34 -1.96 23.03
N LEU A 285 29.66 -1.81 23.17
CA LEU A 285 30.28 -0.67 23.86
C LEU A 285 30.33 0.61 23.00
N PHE A 286 30.15 0.50 21.68
CA PHE A 286 30.20 1.65 20.74
C PHE A 286 28.83 2.06 20.18
N SER A 287 27.73 1.42 20.60
CA SER A 287 26.40 1.59 20.00
C SER A 287 25.43 2.43 20.84
N ARG A 288 25.85 3.10 21.90
CA ARG A 288 25.00 4.08 22.57
C ARG A 288 24.98 5.35 21.71
N ASP A 289 23.81 5.77 21.26
CA ASP A 289 23.68 7.04 20.57
C ASP A 289 23.97 8.16 21.59
N VAL A 290 25.19 8.69 21.54
CA VAL A 290 25.70 9.71 22.49
C VAL A 290 24.87 11.00 22.45
N ARG A 291 23.94 11.12 21.49
CA ARG A 291 23.08 12.30 21.32
C ARG A 291 22.08 12.50 22.47
N TYR A 292 21.67 11.43 23.15
CA TYR A 292 20.63 11.50 24.18
C TYR A 292 21.17 11.12 25.56
N SER A 293 20.80 11.93 26.58
CA SER A 293 21.19 11.75 27.98
C SER A 293 20.20 12.49 28.89
N GLU A 294 20.32 12.38 30.21
CA GLU A 294 19.50 13.17 31.14
C GLU A 294 19.63 14.69 30.95
N SER A 295 20.78 15.16 30.44
CA SER A 295 20.99 16.59 30.14
C SER A 295 20.52 17.01 28.75
N ASN A 296 20.28 16.06 27.86
CA ASN A 296 19.74 16.21 26.52
C ASN A 296 18.77 15.07 26.22
N PRO A 297 17.56 15.05 26.81
CA PRO A 297 16.64 13.93 26.68
C PRO A 297 16.10 13.79 25.25
N LEU A 298 15.78 12.55 24.87
CA LEU A 298 15.02 12.29 23.67
C LEU A 298 13.59 12.82 23.87
N HIS A 299 13.17 13.77 23.05
CA HIS A 299 11.80 14.25 23.06
C HIS A 299 10.93 13.42 22.09
N ALA A 300 9.85 12.80 22.60
CA ALA A 300 8.89 12.02 21.82
C ALA A 300 7.55 12.76 21.69
N GLY A 301 7.16 13.09 20.47
CA GLY A 301 5.89 13.71 20.14
C GLY A 301 4.82 12.68 19.78
N PHE A 302 3.59 12.89 20.27
CA PHE A 302 2.43 12.04 19.98
C PHE A 302 1.33 12.86 19.35
N ILE A 303 0.88 12.49 18.15
CA ILE A 303 -0.13 13.25 17.41
C ILE A 303 -1.45 12.50 17.44
N TYR A 304 -2.50 13.14 17.94
CA TYR A 304 -3.85 12.62 18.13
C TYR A 304 -4.88 13.39 17.29
N GLU A 305 -5.89 12.69 16.73
CA GLU A 305 -7.01 13.35 16.04
C GLU A 305 -7.94 14.05 17.05
N THR A 306 -8.20 13.41 18.17
CA THR A 306 -9.12 13.89 19.22
C THR A 306 -8.48 13.73 20.59
N GLY A 307 -9.03 14.38 21.61
CA GLY A 307 -8.58 14.22 22.98
C GLY A 307 -8.80 12.80 23.52
N PRO A 308 -8.05 12.40 24.56
CA PRO A 308 -8.23 11.07 25.18
C PRO A 308 -9.63 10.89 25.78
N ASP A 309 -10.25 11.94 26.29
CA ASP A 309 -11.62 11.89 26.83
C ASP A 309 -12.69 11.61 25.76
N ASP A 310 -12.40 11.94 24.50
CA ASP A 310 -13.34 11.81 23.38
C ASP A 310 -13.18 10.50 22.60
N SER A 311 -12.04 9.80 22.74
CA SER A 311 -11.71 8.61 21.97
C SER A 311 -10.97 7.57 22.82
N ARG A 312 -11.52 6.37 22.93
CA ARG A 312 -10.87 5.23 23.59
C ARG A 312 -9.58 4.81 22.90
N TRP A 313 -9.54 4.99 21.59
CA TRP A 313 -8.32 4.74 20.83
C TRP A 313 -7.22 5.70 21.29
N THR A 314 -7.52 6.99 21.33
CA THR A 314 -6.59 8.01 21.81
C THR A 314 -6.25 7.80 23.29
N ASP A 315 -7.22 7.49 24.15
CA ASP A 315 -7.00 7.19 25.57
C ASP A 315 -6.01 6.02 25.76
N SER A 316 -6.13 4.95 24.96
CA SER A 316 -5.19 3.83 25.01
C SER A 316 -3.76 4.21 24.63
N HIS A 317 -3.59 5.09 23.64
CA HIS A 317 -2.28 5.60 23.22
C HIS A 317 -1.71 6.60 24.24
N GLU A 318 -2.56 7.46 24.81
CA GLU A 318 -2.17 8.42 25.86
C GLU A 318 -1.74 7.69 27.13
N ALA A 319 -2.46 6.64 27.55
CA ALA A 319 -2.02 5.77 28.64
C ALA A 319 -0.62 5.17 28.37
N GLY A 320 -0.36 4.82 27.10
CA GLY A 320 0.95 4.34 26.66
C GLY A 320 2.04 5.42 26.73
N ARG A 321 1.72 6.66 26.36
CA ARG A 321 2.64 7.81 26.49
C ARG A 321 2.96 8.10 27.95
N LEU A 322 1.97 8.15 28.81
CA LEU A 322 2.16 8.38 30.25
C LEU A 322 2.99 7.26 30.90
N TYR A 323 2.77 6.03 30.50
CA TYR A 323 3.61 4.92 30.94
C TYR A 323 5.08 5.10 30.51
N LEU A 324 5.31 5.57 29.26
CA LEU A 324 6.67 5.85 28.79
C LEU A 324 7.35 6.94 29.67
N ASP A 325 6.65 8.02 29.97
CA ASP A 325 7.16 9.08 30.87
C ASP A 325 7.55 8.53 32.26
N GLU A 326 6.70 7.63 32.81
CA GLU A 326 6.94 7.04 34.14
C GLU A 326 8.18 6.14 34.17
N VAL A 327 8.36 5.28 33.13
CA VAL A 327 9.41 4.24 33.17
C VAL A 327 10.77 4.69 32.65
N THR A 328 10.85 5.77 31.87
CA THR A 328 12.11 6.24 31.27
C THR A 328 12.79 7.36 32.06
N GLY A 329 12.12 7.90 33.06
CA GLY A 329 12.68 8.94 33.93
C GLY A 329 13.09 10.19 33.12
N LYS A 330 14.32 10.68 33.34
CA LYS A 330 14.81 11.92 32.73
C LYS A 330 15.47 11.74 31.35
N GLU A 331 15.67 10.52 30.88
CA GLU A 331 16.32 10.28 29.58
C GLU A 331 15.36 10.54 28.39
N VAL A 332 14.04 10.51 28.63
CA VAL A 332 13.00 10.78 27.65
C VAL A 332 12.00 11.78 28.20
N THR A 333 11.54 12.65 27.35
CA THR A 333 10.40 13.55 27.62
C THR A 333 9.33 13.34 26.56
N THR A 334 8.06 13.48 26.92
CA THR A 334 6.98 13.30 25.95
C THR A 334 6.05 14.50 25.90
N SER A 335 5.45 14.73 24.73
CA SER A 335 4.36 15.70 24.55
C SER A 335 3.29 15.13 23.63
N SER A 336 2.05 15.51 23.84
CA SER A 336 0.94 15.18 22.94
C SER A 336 0.39 16.44 22.27
N TYR A 337 -0.06 16.27 21.02
CA TYR A 337 -0.60 17.31 20.16
C TYR A 337 -1.92 16.83 19.57
N ILE A 338 -2.99 17.61 19.73
CA ILE A 338 -4.30 17.28 19.17
C ILE A 338 -4.46 18.11 17.89
N CYS A 339 -4.62 17.42 16.75
CA CYS A 339 -4.69 18.06 15.44
C CYS A 339 -6.13 18.31 14.95
N GLY A 340 -7.14 17.73 15.57
CA GLY A 340 -8.50 17.73 15.03
C GLY A 340 -8.62 16.88 13.74
N SER A 341 -9.76 16.95 13.07
CA SER A 341 -10.06 16.14 11.88
C SER A 341 -9.63 16.79 10.56
N GLY A 342 -9.05 18.01 10.57
CA GLY A 342 -8.62 18.73 9.37
C GLY A 342 -7.20 18.42 8.93
N LYS A 343 -6.93 18.43 7.61
CA LYS A 343 -5.57 18.23 7.07
C LYS A 343 -4.59 19.30 7.55
N ASP A 344 -5.03 20.56 7.58
CA ASP A 344 -4.18 21.70 8.01
C ASP A 344 -3.78 21.56 9.48
N GLY A 345 -4.71 21.14 10.35
CA GLY A 345 -4.41 20.94 11.76
C GLY A 345 -3.39 19.83 12.01
N LEU A 346 -3.37 18.75 11.19
CA LEU A 346 -2.37 17.69 11.29
C LEU A 346 -0.97 18.19 10.86
N ALA A 347 -0.89 18.94 9.76
CA ALA A 347 0.38 19.54 9.33
C ALA A 347 0.93 20.49 10.39
N ASP A 348 0.08 21.35 10.98
CA ASP A 348 0.47 22.28 12.06
C ASP A 348 0.95 21.55 13.32
N ALA A 349 0.28 20.45 13.70
CA ALA A 349 0.67 19.67 14.87
C ALA A 349 2.03 18.97 14.68
N LEU A 350 2.29 18.44 13.46
CA LEU A 350 3.58 17.85 13.10
C LEU A 350 4.70 18.90 13.08
N GLU A 351 4.46 20.09 12.51
CA GLU A 351 5.42 21.21 12.52
C GLU A 351 5.69 21.72 13.94
N LYS A 352 4.66 21.78 14.78
CA LYS A 352 4.83 22.15 16.18
C LYS A 352 5.69 21.14 16.92
N ALA A 353 5.44 19.84 16.76
CA ALA A 353 6.26 18.79 17.35
C ALA A 353 7.72 18.88 16.89
N ALA A 354 7.96 19.16 15.60
CA ALA A 354 9.30 19.37 15.05
C ALA A 354 9.96 20.64 15.66
N SER A 355 9.22 21.74 15.80
CA SER A 355 9.70 22.99 16.40
C SER A 355 10.03 22.82 17.89
N ASP A 356 9.31 21.97 18.60
CA ASP A 356 9.55 21.57 19.98
C ASP A 356 10.73 20.57 20.12
N LYS A 357 11.48 20.34 19.01
CA LYS A 357 12.67 19.50 18.92
C LYS A 357 12.41 18.02 19.20
N ALA A 358 11.27 17.49 18.77
CA ALA A 358 11.02 16.06 18.84
C ALA A 358 12.09 15.29 18.04
N GLY A 359 12.70 14.29 18.66
CA GLY A 359 13.62 13.36 18.00
C GLY A 359 12.89 12.14 17.42
N ILE A 360 11.67 11.88 17.91
CA ILE A 360 10.78 10.84 17.41
C ILE A 360 9.33 11.30 17.50
N ILE A 361 8.51 11.01 16.48
CA ILE A 361 7.10 11.35 16.43
C ILE A 361 6.26 10.11 16.12
N PHE A 362 5.21 9.89 16.92
CA PHE A 362 4.21 8.85 16.74
C PHE A 362 2.88 9.46 16.30
N THR A 363 2.37 9.08 15.14
CA THR A 363 1.01 9.40 14.71
C THR A 363 0.14 8.14 14.90
N VAL A 364 -1.06 8.31 15.50
CA VAL A 364 -1.83 7.18 16.04
C VAL A 364 -2.96 6.70 15.15
N SER A 365 -3.07 7.20 13.92
CA SER A 365 -4.14 6.82 12.99
C SER A 365 -3.58 6.55 11.59
N PRO A 366 -4.07 5.52 10.87
CA PRO A 366 -3.69 5.27 9.48
C PRO A 366 -3.97 6.47 8.56
N ARG A 367 -5.00 7.28 8.86
CA ARG A 367 -5.37 8.48 8.11
C ARG A 367 -4.30 9.56 8.12
N MET A 368 -3.40 9.53 9.10
CA MET A 368 -2.30 10.48 9.25
C MET A 368 -1.08 10.14 8.39
N MET A 369 -1.04 8.98 7.73
CA MET A 369 0.15 8.48 7.03
C MET A 369 0.68 9.50 6.02
N SER A 370 -0.16 10.02 5.13
CA SER A 370 0.28 10.93 4.05
C SER A 370 0.96 12.20 4.57
N GLU A 371 0.38 12.84 5.61
CA GLU A 371 0.99 14.04 6.22
C GLU A 371 2.24 13.68 7.02
N THR A 372 2.26 12.52 7.66
CA THR A 372 3.45 12.01 8.38
C THR A 372 4.62 11.81 7.40
N VAL A 373 4.36 11.26 6.19
CA VAL A 373 5.39 11.12 5.14
C VAL A 373 5.89 12.50 4.68
N ARG A 374 4.99 13.47 4.48
CA ARG A 374 5.40 14.84 4.13
C ARG A 374 6.32 15.45 5.19
N ALA A 375 5.94 15.31 6.47
CA ALA A 375 6.76 15.80 7.58
C ALA A 375 8.11 15.06 7.64
N ALA A 376 8.15 13.75 7.42
CA ALA A 376 9.37 12.95 7.42
C ALA A 376 10.34 13.34 6.29
N VAL A 377 9.81 13.68 5.12
CA VAL A 377 10.64 14.18 4.00
C VAL A 377 11.18 15.58 4.30
N LYS A 378 10.38 16.44 4.97
CA LYS A 378 10.77 17.81 5.34
C LYS A 378 11.79 17.87 6.48
N HIS A 379 11.64 16.98 7.48
CA HIS A 379 12.47 16.88 8.68
C HIS A 379 13.11 15.48 8.81
N PRO A 380 14.07 15.12 7.91
CA PRO A 380 14.63 13.77 7.86
C PRO A 380 15.48 13.36 9.08
N GLU A 381 15.83 14.32 9.95
CA GLU A 381 16.52 14.10 11.21
C GLU A 381 15.60 13.51 12.29
N ILE A 382 14.28 13.68 12.16
CA ILE A 382 13.27 13.18 13.09
C ILE A 382 12.84 11.76 12.65
N LYS A 383 12.62 10.89 13.62
CA LYS A 383 12.13 9.52 13.39
C LYS A 383 10.60 9.53 13.43
N TYR A 384 9.97 8.98 12.39
CA TYR A 384 8.51 8.96 12.30
C TYR A 384 7.96 7.54 12.31
N LEU A 385 6.90 7.34 13.11
CA LEU A 385 6.11 6.12 13.10
C LEU A 385 4.62 6.47 12.95
N ASN A 386 3.91 5.66 12.18
CA ASN A 386 2.47 5.77 12.01
C ASN A 386 1.78 4.48 12.43
N CYS A 387 0.71 4.61 13.23
CA CYS A 387 -0.10 3.45 13.66
C CYS A 387 -0.98 2.97 12.51
N SER A 388 -0.42 2.04 11.73
CA SER A 388 -1.06 1.38 10.59
C SER A 388 -0.40 0.03 10.34
N VAL A 389 -1.03 -0.81 9.50
CA VAL A 389 -0.47 -2.05 8.98
C VAL A 389 -0.43 -1.96 7.47
N GLY A 390 0.63 -2.48 6.84
CA GLY A 390 0.79 -2.45 5.40
C GLY A 390 1.21 -1.09 4.83
N GLY A 391 1.75 -0.20 5.67
CA GLY A 391 2.35 1.05 5.16
C GLY A 391 3.58 0.78 4.30
N THR A 392 3.59 1.31 3.08
CA THR A 392 4.65 1.10 2.08
C THR A 392 5.74 2.16 2.11
N SER A 393 5.66 3.16 2.99
CA SER A 393 6.66 4.22 3.14
C SER A 393 8.00 3.66 3.64
N SER A 394 9.09 4.09 3.05
CA SER A 394 10.45 3.75 3.49
C SER A 394 11.00 4.73 4.55
N THR A 395 10.44 5.95 4.65
CA THR A 395 10.83 6.98 5.61
C THR A 395 10.02 6.96 6.89
N VAL A 396 8.75 6.56 6.82
CA VAL A 396 7.87 6.39 7.99
C VAL A 396 7.71 4.90 8.28
N ARG A 397 8.04 4.47 9.49
CA ARG A 397 7.81 3.08 9.92
C ARG A 397 6.37 2.93 10.39
N SER A 398 5.70 1.88 9.93
CA SER A 398 4.37 1.54 10.43
C SER A 398 4.46 0.70 11.70
N TYR A 399 3.44 0.81 12.55
CA TYR A 399 3.34 -0.05 13.72
C TYR A 399 1.89 -0.39 14.05
N HIS A 400 1.68 -1.59 14.56
CA HIS A 400 0.37 -2.03 15.09
C HIS A 400 0.55 -3.22 16.04
N GLY A 401 -0.52 -3.54 16.78
CA GLY A 401 -0.57 -4.75 17.60
C GLY A 401 -1.30 -5.89 16.87
N ARG A 402 -0.85 -7.13 17.05
CA ARG A 402 -1.52 -8.35 16.54
C ARG A 402 -2.70 -8.74 17.45
N LEU A 403 -3.73 -7.87 17.48
CA LEU A 403 -4.90 -8.05 18.34
C LEU A 403 -5.62 -9.37 18.05
N TYR A 404 -5.51 -9.90 16.83
CA TYR A 404 -6.07 -11.18 16.44
C TYR A 404 -5.59 -12.34 17.32
N GLU A 405 -4.35 -12.30 17.87
CA GLU A 405 -3.87 -13.32 18.81
C GLU A 405 -4.69 -13.31 20.13
N GLY A 406 -4.99 -12.11 20.63
CA GLY A 406 -5.87 -11.96 21.78
C GLY A 406 -7.33 -12.35 21.47
N SER A 407 -7.81 -12.00 20.26
CA SER A 407 -9.17 -12.37 19.80
C SER A 407 -9.32 -13.90 19.70
N PHE A 408 -8.29 -14.62 19.25
CA PHE A 408 -8.29 -16.08 19.25
C PHE A 408 -8.45 -16.65 20.66
N LEU A 409 -7.72 -16.14 21.64
CA LEU A 409 -7.86 -16.56 23.05
C LEU A 409 -9.27 -16.26 23.59
N MET A 410 -9.88 -15.14 23.17
CA MET A 410 -11.25 -14.81 23.55
C MET A 410 -12.27 -15.73 22.88
N GLY A 411 -12.00 -16.24 21.66
CA GLY A 411 -12.79 -17.29 21.01
C GLY A 411 -12.78 -18.61 21.78
N ILE A 412 -11.58 -19.04 22.22
CA ILE A 412 -11.43 -20.21 23.10
C ILE A 412 -12.23 -20.03 24.38
N LEU A 413 -12.09 -18.85 25.02
CA LEU A 413 -12.83 -18.53 26.25
C LEU A 413 -14.34 -18.59 26.04
N ALA A 414 -14.82 -17.99 24.95
CA ALA A 414 -16.25 -17.94 24.66
C ALA A 414 -16.85 -19.34 24.47
N ALA A 415 -16.18 -20.20 23.70
CA ALA A 415 -16.64 -21.58 23.49
C ALA A 415 -16.56 -22.44 24.75
N ASP A 416 -15.50 -22.31 25.55
CA ASP A 416 -15.37 -23.03 26.81
C ASP A 416 -16.47 -22.65 27.81
N LEU A 417 -16.77 -21.37 27.98
CA LEU A 417 -17.88 -20.90 28.83
C LEU A 417 -19.24 -21.30 28.28
N LEU A 418 -19.45 -21.25 26.98
CA LEU A 418 -20.69 -21.68 26.35
C LEU A 418 -20.98 -23.16 26.62
N LEU A 419 -19.95 -24.03 26.56
CA LEU A 419 -20.11 -25.47 26.84
C LEU A 419 -20.39 -25.77 28.31
N GLN A 420 -19.99 -24.89 29.23
CA GLN A 420 -20.22 -25.05 30.66
C GLN A 420 -21.67 -24.64 31.07
N ASP A 421 -22.29 -23.78 30.28
CA ASP A 421 -23.68 -23.35 30.51
C ASP A 421 -24.66 -24.23 29.73
N THR A 422 -25.62 -24.89 30.45
CA THR A 422 -26.54 -25.83 29.83
C THR A 422 -27.51 -25.19 28.84
N ALA A 423 -27.93 -23.95 29.06
CA ALA A 423 -28.86 -23.24 28.19
C ALA A 423 -28.15 -22.72 26.92
N LEU A 424 -26.94 -22.18 27.05
CA LEU A 424 -26.16 -21.67 25.95
C LEU A 424 -25.61 -22.80 25.05
N ARG A 425 -25.24 -23.92 25.67
CA ARG A 425 -24.70 -25.10 24.98
C ARG A 425 -25.68 -25.70 23.96
N GLU A 426 -26.99 -25.64 24.22
CA GLU A 426 -28.00 -26.17 23.29
C GLU A 426 -28.05 -25.38 21.98
N LYS A 427 -27.80 -24.07 22.00
CA LYS A 427 -27.86 -23.19 20.83
C LYS A 427 -26.60 -23.18 20.02
N ARG A 428 -25.43 -23.35 20.64
CA ARG A 428 -24.11 -23.30 20.00
C ARG A 428 -23.94 -22.09 19.07
N LEU A 429 -24.39 -20.92 19.56
CA LEU A 429 -24.40 -19.68 18.80
C LEU A 429 -23.83 -18.53 19.62
N ILE A 430 -22.80 -17.87 19.09
CA ILE A 430 -22.11 -16.72 19.68
C ILE A 430 -22.28 -15.52 18.75
N GLY A 431 -22.59 -14.34 19.28
CA GLY A 431 -22.63 -13.09 18.50
C GLY A 431 -21.24 -12.49 18.31
N TYR A 432 -21.00 -11.86 17.17
CA TYR A 432 -19.82 -11.00 16.94
C TYR A 432 -20.25 -9.67 16.33
N LEU A 433 -20.00 -8.58 17.06
CA LEU A 433 -20.38 -7.25 16.63
C LEU A 433 -19.21 -6.56 15.90
N VAL A 434 -19.45 -6.17 14.66
CA VAL A 434 -18.50 -5.39 13.84
C VAL A 434 -19.00 -3.96 13.75
N ARG A 435 -18.17 -2.99 14.09
CA ARG A 435 -18.46 -1.55 13.98
C ARG A 435 -17.68 -0.88 12.85
N ASN A 436 -16.41 -1.23 12.72
CA ASN A 436 -15.55 -0.80 11.63
C ASN A 436 -15.12 -2.02 10.82
N TYR A 437 -15.51 -2.07 9.56
CA TYR A 437 -15.13 -3.16 8.67
C TYR A 437 -13.81 -2.83 7.97
N GLY A 438 -12.82 -3.69 8.15
CA GLY A 438 -11.51 -3.58 7.51
C GLY A 438 -10.70 -4.85 7.75
N ASN A 439 -9.61 -5.03 7.03
CA ASN A 439 -8.82 -6.27 7.02
C ASN A 439 -8.38 -6.70 8.42
N LEU A 440 -8.00 -5.78 9.29
CA LEU A 440 -7.61 -6.11 10.67
C LEU A 440 -8.80 -6.55 11.54
N SER A 441 -9.99 -5.96 11.36
CA SER A 441 -11.20 -6.43 12.06
C SER A 441 -11.62 -7.80 11.54
N VAL A 442 -11.50 -8.06 10.23
CA VAL A 442 -11.71 -9.39 9.64
C VAL A 442 -10.74 -10.40 10.22
N ALA A 443 -9.44 -10.06 10.33
CA ALA A 443 -8.45 -10.94 10.94
C ALA A 443 -8.77 -11.24 12.43
N CYS A 444 -9.22 -10.24 13.19
CA CYS A 444 -9.63 -10.45 14.59
C CYS A 444 -10.85 -11.35 14.70
N MET A 445 -11.85 -11.16 13.83
CA MET A 445 -13.07 -11.97 13.80
C MET A 445 -12.78 -13.40 13.38
N ASN A 446 -11.96 -13.61 12.33
CA ASN A 446 -11.56 -14.94 11.90
C ASN A 446 -10.73 -15.67 12.96
N ALA A 447 -9.81 -14.98 13.64
CA ALA A 447 -9.04 -15.58 14.73
C ALA A 447 -9.95 -15.99 15.90
N PHE A 448 -10.94 -15.15 16.25
CA PHE A 448 -11.97 -15.51 17.22
C PHE A 448 -12.73 -16.76 16.77
N ALA A 449 -13.16 -16.80 15.51
CA ALA A 449 -13.89 -17.91 14.92
C ALA A 449 -13.10 -19.22 14.93
N VAL A 450 -11.80 -19.17 14.60
CA VAL A 450 -10.89 -20.31 14.68
C VAL A 450 -10.74 -20.77 16.15
N GLY A 451 -10.62 -19.84 17.09
CA GLY A 451 -10.57 -20.15 18.53
C GLY A 451 -11.83 -20.84 19.03
N VAL A 452 -13.01 -20.41 18.55
CA VAL A 452 -14.29 -21.06 18.86
C VAL A 452 -14.33 -22.47 18.29
N SER A 453 -14.02 -22.65 16.99
CA SER A 453 -14.03 -23.96 16.32
C SER A 453 -13.04 -24.96 16.93
N LEU A 454 -11.94 -24.49 17.50
CA LEU A 454 -10.95 -25.36 18.16
C LEU A 454 -11.52 -26.04 19.41
N ILE A 455 -12.46 -25.40 20.10
CA ILE A 455 -13.10 -25.91 21.33
C ILE A 455 -14.45 -26.58 21.01
N ASP A 456 -15.26 -25.96 20.15
CA ASP A 456 -16.55 -26.50 19.70
C ASP A 456 -16.69 -26.32 18.17
N PRO A 457 -16.37 -27.37 17.37
CA PRO A 457 -16.45 -27.30 15.92
C PRO A 457 -17.86 -27.06 15.36
N ASP A 458 -18.89 -27.37 16.15
CA ASP A 458 -20.29 -27.18 15.74
C ASP A 458 -20.83 -25.78 16.07
N CYS A 459 -20.07 -24.97 16.83
CA CYS A 459 -20.48 -23.64 17.22
C CYS A 459 -20.43 -22.67 16.04
N ARG A 460 -21.50 -21.89 15.86
CA ARG A 460 -21.62 -20.86 14.82
C ARG A 460 -21.50 -19.47 15.43
N ILE A 461 -21.11 -18.51 14.58
CA ILE A 461 -20.93 -17.11 14.98
C ILE A 461 -21.89 -16.25 14.16
N SER A 462 -22.89 -15.66 14.82
CA SER A 462 -23.81 -14.69 14.20
C SER A 462 -23.13 -13.32 14.16
N MET A 463 -22.70 -12.90 12.96
CA MET A 463 -22.06 -11.59 12.77
C MET A 463 -23.13 -10.53 12.51
N LYS A 464 -23.03 -9.40 13.23
CA LYS A 464 -23.86 -8.21 12.97
C LYS A 464 -22.97 -7.00 12.73
N TYR A 465 -23.36 -6.19 11.76
CA TYR A 465 -22.69 -4.92 11.47
C TYR A 465 -23.48 -3.75 12.05
N ALA A 466 -22.97 -3.13 13.09
CA ALA A 466 -23.64 -2.02 13.77
C ALA A 466 -23.24 -0.63 13.23
N GLY A 467 -22.17 -0.51 12.46
CA GLY A 467 -21.60 0.77 12.08
C GLY A 467 -21.15 1.60 13.27
N SER A 468 -20.65 2.79 13.02
CA SER A 468 -20.19 3.72 14.06
C SER A 468 -21.31 4.53 14.73
N SER A 469 -22.55 4.51 14.19
CA SER A 469 -23.67 5.36 14.65
C SER A 469 -24.37 4.89 15.93
N GLY A 470 -24.13 3.65 16.37
CA GLY A 470 -24.66 3.12 17.65
C GLY A 470 -26.17 2.92 17.77
N THR A 471 -26.95 3.13 16.69
CA THR A 471 -28.43 3.07 16.70
C THR A 471 -29.01 1.71 16.35
N TYR A 472 -28.19 0.75 15.95
CA TYR A 472 -28.63 -0.57 15.52
C TYR A 472 -28.95 -1.49 16.72
N ASP A 473 -30.15 -2.05 16.77
CA ASP A 473 -30.61 -2.94 17.86
C ASP A 473 -30.25 -4.41 17.62
N TYR A 474 -28.93 -4.70 17.65
CA TYR A 474 -28.40 -6.05 17.53
C TYR A 474 -28.87 -6.99 18.66
N ARG A 475 -29.24 -6.43 19.84
CA ARG A 475 -29.63 -7.25 21.00
C ARG A 475 -30.98 -7.94 20.79
N SER A 476 -31.97 -7.22 20.28
CA SER A 476 -33.28 -7.79 19.98
C SER A 476 -33.21 -8.87 18.91
N GLU A 477 -32.39 -8.65 17.87
CA GLU A 477 -32.19 -9.65 16.83
C GLU A 477 -31.49 -10.91 17.38
N TRP A 478 -30.36 -10.76 18.10
CA TRP A 478 -29.68 -11.89 18.71
C TRP A 478 -30.50 -12.62 19.76
N ALA A 479 -31.33 -11.93 20.55
CA ALA A 479 -32.25 -12.58 21.47
C ALA A 479 -33.25 -13.48 20.72
N GLY A 480 -33.76 -13.02 19.56
CA GLY A 480 -34.59 -13.83 18.66
C GLY A 480 -33.87 -15.03 18.05
N GLU A 481 -32.61 -14.94 17.77
CA GLU A 481 -31.75 -16.02 17.27
C GLU A 481 -31.31 -17.00 18.39
N GLY A 482 -31.45 -16.61 19.65
CA GLY A 482 -31.01 -17.39 20.81
C GLY A 482 -29.53 -17.22 21.16
N VAL A 483 -28.93 -16.14 20.74
CA VAL A 483 -27.55 -15.75 21.13
C VAL A 483 -27.59 -15.32 22.59
N GLY A 484 -26.79 -15.96 23.44
CA GLY A 484 -26.65 -15.59 24.85
C GLY A 484 -25.30 -15.03 25.25
N MET A 485 -24.36 -14.98 24.29
CA MET A 485 -23.02 -14.42 24.48
C MET A 485 -22.54 -13.73 23.20
N TYR A 486 -21.85 -12.60 23.32
CA TYR A 486 -21.28 -11.92 22.14
C TYR A 486 -19.96 -11.23 22.43
N ALA A 487 -19.17 -11.05 21.36
CA ALA A 487 -17.94 -10.29 21.33
C ALA A 487 -18.15 -8.92 20.64
N ASP A 488 -17.59 -7.86 21.24
CA ASP A 488 -17.46 -6.51 20.67
C ASP A 488 -16.05 -6.02 21.00
N PHE A 489 -15.09 -6.18 20.08
CA PHE A 489 -13.69 -5.85 20.33
C PHE A 489 -13.24 -4.56 19.62
N ASP A 490 -14.20 -3.72 19.18
CA ASP A 490 -13.86 -2.50 18.48
C ASP A 490 -13.44 -1.37 19.43
N TYR A 491 -12.23 -0.85 19.25
CA TYR A 491 -11.65 0.25 20.02
C TYR A 491 -11.95 1.64 19.44
N VAL A 492 -12.45 1.72 18.21
CA VAL A 492 -12.60 2.98 17.46
C VAL A 492 -13.92 3.69 17.74
N VAL A 493 -14.75 3.18 18.66
CA VAL A 493 -16.06 3.78 18.97
C VAL A 493 -15.85 5.08 19.77
N ASN A 494 -16.22 6.19 19.18
CA ASN A 494 -16.25 7.51 19.81
C ASN A 494 -17.56 7.72 20.57
N GLY A 495 -17.47 8.30 21.77
CA GLY A 495 -18.62 8.78 22.53
C GLY A 495 -18.65 8.34 23.99
N SER A 496 -18.99 9.28 24.85
CA SER A 496 -19.30 9.05 26.27
C SER A 496 -20.56 8.18 26.37
N GLY A 497 -20.42 6.94 26.83
CA GLY A 497 -21.56 6.02 27.05
C GLY A 497 -21.51 4.71 26.26
N SER A 498 -20.60 4.55 25.30
CA SER A 498 -20.40 3.25 24.62
C SER A 498 -19.87 2.21 25.61
N LYS A 499 -20.33 0.96 25.50
CA LYS A 499 -19.81 -0.17 26.31
C LYS A 499 -18.32 -0.35 26.05
N ARG A 500 -17.58 -0.83 27.06
CA ARG A 500 -16.17 -1.21 26.88
C ARG A 500 -16.07 -2.33 25.85
N PRO A 501 -15.02 -2.36 25.02
CA PRO A 501 -14.76 -3.54 24.19
C PRO A 501 -14.67 -4.80 25.06
N GLY A 502 -15.29 -5.90 24.61
CA GLY A 502 -15.24 -7.13 25.40
C GLY A 502 -16.09 -8.27 24.90
N LEU A 503 -15.92 -9.40 25.56
CA LEU A 503 -16.83 -10.54 25.53
C LEU A 503 -17.88 -10.35 26.62
N TYR A 504 -19.15 -10.58 26.30
CA TYR A 504 -20.29 -10.37 27.16
C TYR A 504 -21.24 -11.56 27.18
N ILE A 505 -21.79 -11.90 28.36
CA ILE A 505 -22.96 -12.75 28.46
C ILE A 505 -24.20 -11.84 28.47
N MET A 506 -25.16 -12.13 27.62
CA MET A 506 -26.45 -11.41 27.54
C MET A 506 -27.37 -11.93 28.63
N ASP A 507 -27.77 -11.07 29.54
CA ASP A 507 -28.72 -11.39 30.63
C ASP A 507 -29.84 -10.35 30.65
N GLY A 508 -31.00 -10.70 30.11
CA GLY A 508 -32.30 -10.05 30.19
C GLY A 508 -32.42 -8.52 30.23
N GLY A 509 -31.37 -7.77 30.44
CA GLY A 509 -31.35 -6.30 30.55
C GLY A 509 -29.96 -5.70 30.79
N SER A 510 -29.06 -6.45 31.40
CA SER A 510 -27.65 -6.01 31.59
C SER A 510 -26.71 -7.07 31.08
N ASP A 511 -25.68 -6.67 30.31
CA ASP A 511 -24.67 -7.61 29.84
C ASP A 511 -23.57 -7.77 30.88
N THR A 512 -23.24 -9.03 31.17
CA THR A 512 -22.12 -9.35 32.06
C THR A 512 -20.81 -9.37 31.29
N TYR A 513 -19.90 -8.43 31.61
CA TYR A 513 -18.58 -8.37 31.02
C TYR A 513 -17.69 -9.52 31.51
N ILE A 514 -17.02 -10.22 30.58
CA ILE A 514 -16.15 -11.34 30.85
C ILE A 514 -14.67 -10.98 30.66
N GLY A 515 -14.33 -10.34 29.55
CA GLY A 515 -12.96 -9.98 29.26
C GLY A 515 -12.78 -9.32 27.90
N THR A 516 -11.55 -8.90 27.58
CA THR A 516 -11.21 -8.27 26.31
C THR A 516 -9.75 -8.51 25.95
N PRO A 517 -9.42 -8.65 24.65
CA PRO A 517 -8.05 -8.42 24.22
C PRO A 517 -7.76 -6.91 24.26
N PHE A 518 -6.54 -6.49 24.51
CA PHE A 518 -6.20 -5.08 24.58
C PHE A 518 -4.77 -4.79 24.09
N PHE A 519 -4.54 -3.54 23.70
CA PHE A 519 -3.22 -3.02 23.34
C PHE A 519 -2.50 -2.44 24.57
N ASN A 520 -1.25 -2.80 24.74
CA ASN A 520 -0.33 -2.20 25.72
C ASN A 520 0.68 -1.33 24.98
N TRP A 521 0.24 -0.17 24.54
CA TRP A 521 1.05 0.77 23.75
C TRP A 521 2.30 1.23 24.49
N GLY A 522 2.25 1.33 25.83
CA GLY A 522 3.40 1.70 26.64
C GLY A 522 4.58 0.77 26.45
N ARG A 523 4.33 -0.55 26.37
CA ARG A 523 5.38 -1.53 26.04
C ARG A 523 5.93 -1.36 24.64
N PHE A 524 5.08 -1.04 23.68
CA PHE A 524 5.53 -0.77 22.32
C PHE A 524 6.44 0.47 22.29
N TYR A 525 5.97 1.59 22.82
CA TYR A 525 6.73 2.85 22.84
C TYR A 525 8.06 2.71 23.56
N MET A 526 8.08 2.04 24.71
CA MET A 526 9.30 1.76 25.44
C MET A 526 10.33 0.98 24.59
N GLN A 527 9.89 -0.08 23.87
CA GLN A 527 10.79 -0.87 23.03
C GLN A 527 11.36 -0.04 21.88
N ILE A 528 10.53 0.77 21.23
CA ILE A 528 10.98 1.63 20.11
C ILE A 528 11.94 2.72 20.62
N VAL A 529 11.57 3.45 21.66
CA VAL A 529 12.41 4.49 22.26
C VAL A 529 13.75 3.91 22.74
N HIS A 530 13.73 2.75 23.38
CA HIS A 530 14.95 2.04 23.76
C HIS A 530 15.85 1.73 22.56
N SER A 531 15.25 1.29 21.42
CA SER A 531 16.02 1.05 20.19
C SER A 531 16.69 2.31 19.63
N VAL A 532 16.04 3.46 19.81
CA VAL A 532 16.60 4.78 19.43
C VAL A 532 17.75 5.18 20.35
N LEU A 533 17.57 5.08 21.68
CA LEU A 533 18.59 5.42 22.68
C LEU A 533 19.86 4.54 22.56
N HIS A 534 19.72 3.30 22.07
CA HIS A 534 20.82 2.37 21.89
C HIS A 534 21.39 2.29 20.47
N GLY A 535 20.94 3.18 19.53
CA GLY A 535 21.43 3.24 18.16
C GLY A 535 20.98 2.08 17.26
N GLU A 536 20.11 1.18 17.75
CA GLU A 536 19.60 0.04 16.97
C GLU A 536 18.68 0.50 15.83
N TRP A 537 18.00 1.64 15.99
CA TRP A 537 17.17 2.25 14.94
C TRP A 537 17.95 2.50 13.65
N ASP A 538 19.16 3.07 13.76
CA ASP A 538 19.97 3.44 12.60
C ASP A 538 20.67 2.21 11.99
N THR A 539 21.00 1.19 12.77
CA THR A 539 21.54 -0.09 12.27
C THR A 539 20.54 -0.81 11.38
N GLN A 540 19.25 -0.80 11.74
CA GLN A 540 18.17 -1.33 10.91
C GLN A 540 17.99 -0.55 9.60
N LYS A 541 18.38 0.73 9.55
CA LYS A 541 18.37 1.55 8.34
C LYS A 541 19.40 1.06 7.30
N LEU A 542 20.58 0.63 7.74
CA LEU A 542 21.65 0.15 6.87
C LEU A 542 21.32 -1.19 6.19
N LEU A 543 20.50 -2.03 6.80
CA LEU A 543 20.18 -3.38 6.30
C LEU A 543 19.13 -3.40 5.19
N ALA A 544 18.29 -2.36 5.08
CA ALA A 544 17.21 -2.30 4.09
C ALA A 544 16.80 -0.85 3.81
N GLU A 545 17.62 -0.10 3.08
CA GLU A 545 17.41 1.36 2.85
C GLU A 545 16.13 1.69 2.06
N ARG A 546 15.58 0.74 1.29
CA ARG A 546 14.43 0.98 0.40
C ARG A 546 13.17 0.19 0.77
N THR A 547 13.21 -0.64 1.81
CA THR A 547 12.09 -1.51 2.18
C THR A 547 11.28 -0.87 3.29
N ALA A 548 9.96 -0.83 3.13
CA ALA A 548 9.03 -0.39 4.17
C ALA A 548 9.13 -1.30 5.41
N LYS A 549 9.11 -0.71 6.60
CA LYS A 549 9.27 -1.43 7.87
C LYS A 549 8.01 -1.32 8.70
N ASN A 550 7.45 -2.48 9.06
CA ASN A 550 6.26 -2.56 9.88
C ASN A 550 6.56 -3.32 11.17
N TYR A 551 6.36 -2.68 12.31
CA TYR A 551 6.38 -3.33 13.61
C TYR A 551 5.00 -3.90 13.91
N TRP A 552 4.86 -5.21 13.89
CA TRP A 552 3.59 -5.87 14.14
C TRP A 552 3.72 -6.83 15.31
N PHE A 553 3.64 -6.27 16.51
CA PHE A 553 3.93 -6.93 17.77
C PHE A 553 2.68 -7.57 18.39
N GLY A 554 2.83 -8.69 19.05
CA GLY A 554 1.73 -9.47 19.63
C GLY A 554 1.91 -9.82 21.10
N LEU A 555 1.35 -10.97 21.48
CA LEU A 555 1.44 -11.52 22.83
C LEU A 555 2.89 -11.80 23.25
N SER A 556 3.74 -12.25 22.33
CA SER A 556 5.16 -12.56 22.59
C SER A 556 5.97 -11.36 23.08
N THR A 557 5.60 -10.14 22.65
CA THR A 557 6.24 -8.90 23.07
C THR A 557 5.49 -8.19 24.20
N GLY A 558 4.30 -8.68 24.56
CA GLY A 558 3.41 -8.06 25.53
C GLY A 558 2.77 -6.74 25.06
N VAL A 559 2.83 -6.43 23.76
CA VAL A 559 2.12 -5.28 23.15
C VAL A 559 0.63 -5.58 23.02
N VAL A 560 0.27 -6.83 22.86
CA VAL A 560 -1.11 -7.32 22.98
C VAL A 560 -1.21 -8.23 24.18
N ASP A 561 -2.32 -8.16 24.91
CA ASP A 561 -2.66 -9.09 25.98
C ASP A 561 -4.17 -9.22 26.13
N ILE A 562 -4.63 -10.11 27.01
CA ILE A 562 -6.03 -10.26 27.37
C ILE A 562 -6.25 -9.89 28.84
N ARG A 563 -7.39 -9.28 29.13
CA ARG A 563 -7.87 -9.03 30.49
C ARG A 563 -9.17 -9.77 30.67
N VAL A 564 -9.22 -10.64 31.67
CA VAL A 564 -10.42 -11.43 31.99
C VAL A 564 -10.80 -11.22 33.45
N LYS A 565 -12.11 -11.33 33.75
CA LYS A 565 -12.63 -11.35 35.11
C LYS A 565 -12.48 -12.75 35.72
N ASP A 566 -12.97 -12.92 36.92
CA ASP A 566 -12.95 -14.18 37.67
C ASP A 566 -13.53 -15.33 36.83
N LEU A 567 -12.64 -16.26 36.47
CA LEU A 567 -12.97 -17.43 35.66
C LEU A 567 -12.76 -18.72 36.47
N PRO A 568 -13.47 -19.80 36.14
CA PRO A 568 -13.19 -21.13 36.70
C PRO A 568 -11.72 -21.52 36.47
N TYR A 569 -11.14 -22.20 37.44
CA TYR A 569 -9.73 -22.62 37.38
C TYR A 569 -9.37 -23.45 36.13
N PRO A 570 -10.22 -24.40 35.65
CA PRO A 570 -9.94 -25.12 34.40
C PRO A 570 -9.86 -24.19 33.19
N THR A 571 -10.77 -23.22 33.08
CA THR A 571 -10.79 -22.20 32.02
C THR A 571 -9.55 -21.33 32.04
N LEU A 572 -9.10 -20.90 33.23
CA LEU A 572 -7.83 -20.14 33.38
C LEU A 572 -6.64 -20.95 32.92
N LYS A 573 -6.57 -22.26 33.27
CA LYS A 573 -5.50 -23.15 32.80
C LYS A 573 -5.51 -23.32 31.28
N LEU A 574 -6.68 -23.51 30.69
CA LEU A 574 -6.87 -23.63 29.25
C LEU A 574 -6.33 -22.39 28.54
N LEU A 575 -6.76 -21.19 28.95
CA LEU A 575 -6.27 -19.93 28.39
C LEU A 575 -4.76 -19.76 28.57
N SER A 576 -4.23 -20.09 29.76
CA SER A 576 -2.80 -19.98 30.04
C SER A 576 -1.97 -20.89 29.15
N PHE A 577 -2.46 -22.09 28.85
CA PHE A 577 -1.80 -23.05 27.96
C PHE A 577 -1.71 -22.49 26.53
N PHE A 578 -2.83 -22.03 25.94
CA PHE A 578 -2.84 -21.50 24.60
C PHE A 578 -2.04 -20.18 24.49
N LYS A 579 -2.18 -19.30 25.49
CA LYS A 579 -1.39 -18.07 25.55
C LYS A 579 0.12 -18.38 25.58
N ALA A 580 0.55 -19.33 26.38
CA ALA A 580 1.96 -19.74 26.46
C ALA A 580 2.45 -20.32 25.13
N ALA A 581 1.64 -21.12 24.43
CA ALA A 581 1.99 -21.68 23.13
C ALA A 581 2.15 -20.59 22.06
N ILE A 582 1.29 -19.57 22.05
CA ILE A 582 1.43 -18.41 21.13
C ILE A 582 2.70 -17.61 21.45
N ILE A 583 2.96 -17.35 22.73
CA ILE A 583 4.16 -16.61 23.16
C ILE A 583 5.45 -17.36 22.79
N ALA A 584 5.44 -18.68 22.89
CA ALA A 584 6.57 -19.52 22.51
C ALA A 584 6.77 -19.63 20.98
N GLY A 585 5.74 -19.26 20.20
CA GLY A 585 5.72 -19.44 18.74
C GLY A 585 5.36 -20.87 18.31
N ASP A 586 4.90 -21.71 19.23
CA ASP A 586 4.46 -23.09 18.98
C ASP A 586 3.06 -23.14 18.35
N LEU A 587 2.30 -22.06 18.46
CA LEU A 587 0.95 -21.92 17.92
C LEU A 587 0.78 -20.54 17.25
N ASN A 588 0.26 -20.56 16.02
CA ASN A 588 -0.28 -19.37 15.36
C ASN A 588 -1.78 -19.59 15.11
N PRO A 589 -2.67 -18.62 15.41
CA PRO A 589 -4.10 -18.75 15.14
C PRO A 589 -4.46 -19.14 13.71
N PHE A 590 -3.64 -18.76 12.74
CA PHE A 590 -3.83 -19.02 11.31
C PHE A 590 -2.86 -20.08 10.77
N SER A 591 -2.61 -21.13 11.54
CA SER A 591 -1.85 -22.31 11.11
C SER A 591 -2.75 -23.52 10.87
N GLY A 592 -2.29 -24.43 10.00
CA GLY A 592 -3.04 -25.62 9.63
C GLY A 592 -4.10 -25.38 8.57
N GLU A 593 -5.13 -26.24 8.52
CA GLU A 593 -6.22 -26.09 7.55
C GLU A 593 -7.12 -24.93 7.94
N LEU A 594 -7.33 -24.02 6.99
CA LEU A 594 -8.22 -22.86 7.12
C LEU A 594 -9.28 -22.89 6.03
N ARG A 595 -10.52 -22.73 6.42
CA ARG A 595 -11.68 -22.74 5.53
C ARG A 595 -12.46 -21.45 5.61
N SER A 596 -12.82 -20.92 4.47
CA SER A 596 -13.76 -19.81 4.33
C SER A 596 -15.14 -20.31 3.95
N GLN A 597 -16.12 -19.42 3.98
CA GLN A 597 -17.45 -19.67 3.43
C GLN A 597 -17.45 -20.09 1.95
N SER A 598 -16.39 -19.72 1.19
CA SER A 598 -16.25 -20.00 -0.24
C SER A 598 -15.33 -21.20 -0.57
N GLY A 599 -14.68 -21.79 0.43
CA GLY A 599 -13.77 -22.94 0.23
C GLY A 599 -12.50 -22.90 1.07
N ILE A 600 -11.56 -23.76 0.71
CA ILE A 600 -10.29 -23.92 1.42
C ILE A 600 -9.38 -22.71 1.12
N ILE A 601 -8.91 -22.04 2.15
CA ILE A 601 -7.93 -20.94 2.08
C ILE A 601 -6.50 -21.48 2.21
N GLN A 602 -6.30 -22.43 3.11
CA GLN A 602 -5.01 -23.09 3.36
C GLN A 602 -5.26 -24.57 3.62
N GLU A 603 -4.58 -25.44 2.87
CA GLU A 603 -4.64 -26.88 3.07
C GLU A 603 -3.75 -27.29 4.24
N ASN A 604 -4.17 -28.32 4.96
CA ASN A 604 -3.31 -28.98 5.92
C ASN A 604 -2.27 -29.81 5.16
N PRO A 605 -0.96 -29.60 5.30
CA PRO A 605 0.09 -30.36 4.64
C PRO A 605 0.19 -31.84 5.12
N ALA A 606 -0.81 -32.36 5.79
CA ALA A 606 -0.88 -33.71 6.33
C ALA A 606 -0.94 -34.78 5.23
N GLY A 607 0.20 -35.10 4.71
CA GLY A 607 0.51 -36.25 3.82
C GLY A 607 1.99 -36.56 3.82
N GLN A 608 2.82 -35.70 4.41
CA GLN A 608 4.25 -35.92 4.56
C GLN A 608 4.58 -36.16 6.04
N ASN A 609 4.97 -37.38 6.37
CA ASN A 609 5.49 -37.81 7.67
C ASN A 609 6.82 -37.10 8.03
N THR A 610 6.84 -35.79 8.09
CA THR A 610 7.97 -35.01 8.57
C THR A 610 7.60 -34.30 9.87
N VAL A 611 8.13 -34.82 10.94
CA VAL A 611 8.04 -34.32 12.35
C VAL A 611 8.73 -32.93 12.53
N SER A 612 8.94 -32.17 11.48
CA SER A 612 9.70 -30.91 11.53
C SER A 612 9.02 -29.77 10.78
N SER A 613 7.71 -29.63 10.87
CA SER A 613 7.10 -28.40 10.42
C SER A 613 6.30 -27.79 11.55
N VAL A 614 6.74 -26.67 12.04
CA VAL A 614 5.84 -25.56 12.37
C VAL A 614 4.77 -25.58 11.28
N PHE A 615 3.50 -25.83 11.65
CA PHE A 615 2.40 -25.85 10.70
C PHE A 615 2.49 -24.59 9.84
N ASP A 616 2.41 -24.72 8.50
CA ASP A 616 2.40 -23.57 7.63
C ASP A 616 1.32 -22.61 8.10
N SER A 617 1.73 -21.41 8.45
CA SER A 617 0.84 -20.34 8.88
C SER A 617 0.73 -19.29 7.79
N LEU A 618 -0.40 -18.59 7.73
CA LEU A 618 -0.52 -17.44 6.83
C LEU A 618 0.59 -16.44 7.11
N SER A 619 1.18 -15.90 6.03
CA SER A 619 2.17 -14.84 6.16
C SER A 619 1.57 -13.58 6.78
N ALA A 620 2.40 -12.74 7.37
CA ALA A 620 1.98 -11.45 7.93
C ALA A 620 1.23 -10.59 6.90
N ALA A 621 1.70 -10.57 5.65
CA ALA A 621 1.06 -9.85 4.54
C ALA A 621 -0.36 -10.38 4.27
N LYS A 622 -0.54 -11.70 4.18
CA LYS A 622 -1.87 -12.32 3.97
C LYS A 622 -2.83 -12.05 5.13
N ILE A 623 -2.34 -12.01 6.38
CA ILE A 623 -3.17 -11.67 7.54
C ILE A 623 -3.53 -10.17 7.50
N ALA A 624 -2.59 -9.30 7.14
CA ALA A 624 -2.82 -7.85 7.04
C ALA A 624 -3.78 -7.45 5.91
N SER A 625 -3.88 -8.26 4.86
CA SER A 625 -4.78 -8.07 3.71
C SER A 625 -6.01 -8.98 3.72
N MET A 626 -6.34 -9.61 4.86
CA MET A 626 -7.41 -10.61 4.97
C MET A 626 -8.79 -10.02 4.63
N ASP A 627 -9.47 -10.64 3.67
CA ASP A 627 -10.76 -10.19 3.12
C ASP A 627 -11.84 -11.29 3.08
N TRP A 628 -11.55 -12.48 3.60
CA TRP A 628 -12.44 -13.63 3.65
C TRP A 628 -12.99 -13.90 5.05
N MET A 629 -14.13 -14.60 5.15
CA MET A 629 -14.77 -14.99 6.41
C MET A 629 -14.59 -16.47 6.67
N ASN A 630 -14.30 -16.85 7.93
CA ASN A 630 -14.21 -18.25 8.34
C ASN A 630 -15.55 -18.98 8.17
N GLU A 631 -15.52 -20.29 7.87
CA GLU A 631 -16.70 -21.08 7.52
C GLU A 631 -17.80 -21.15 8.59
N ASN A 632 -17.44 -20.99 9.89
CA ASN A 632 -18.40 -21.00 10.99
C ASN A 632 -19.06 -19.63 11.28
N ILE A 633 -18.72 -18.58 10.54
CA ILE A 633 -19.36 -17.25 10.63
C ILE A 633 -20.58 -17.24 9.70
N ILE A 634 -21.75 -16.79 10.22
CA ILE A 634 -23.02 -16.73 9.49
C ILE A 634 -23.65 -15.34 9.60
#